data_0031149c8375f28b27aa4856fae41c8d
#
_entry.id   0031149c8375f28b27aa4856fae41c8d
#
_cell.length_a   1.000
_cell.length_b   1.000
_cell.length_c   1.000
_cell.angle_alpha   90.00
_cell.angle_beta   90.00
_cell.angle_gamma   90.00
#
_symmetry.space_group_name_H-M   'P 1'
#
loop_
_entity.id
_entity.type
_entity.pdbx_description
1 polymer ?
#
loop_
_entity_poly.entity_id
_entity_poly.type
_entity_poly.pdbx_seq_one_letter_code
_entity_poly.pdbx_strand_id
1 'polypeptide(L)'
;MTTQKKTTIGGQAIIEGIVMKGPKKSCTVVRKANGELVSKTEPTPSRAPIWEKPIFRGAYTLFTAMKEGMQAINYSASFFEDEEADVPPSRFELWLEKKFGSEGLNKIILSISTVIGIALPIGLFILLPSFLGGFVPKTWGVLARNVLEGCVRVILFLLFMWSVSHMKDIRRTFEYHGAEHKTIFCYEAGEELTVENVRKQGKYHPRCGTSFMFVLIIIATIVSSIVFSIIDITNPFVRMLAHLILLPLVVGISYEFNRYAGRSESLLSRALRWPGLMVQHLTVFEPDDSMIEVAITAMKAVIPDDGSDEW
;
A
#
# COMPACT_ATOMS: atom_id res chain seq x y z
N MET A 1 -20.39 -24.82 -11.51
CA MET A 1 -19.69 -23.60 -11.12
C MET A 1 -18.59 -24.03 -10.16
N THR A 2 -17.36 -24.16 -10.61
CA THR A 2 -16.21 -24.43 -9.74
C THR A 2 -16.10 -23.25 -8.77
N THR A 3 -16.26 -23.51 -7.48
CA THR A 3 -15.99 -22.51 -6.43
C THR A 3 -14.53 -22.13 -6.54
N GLN A 4 -14.27 -20.93 -7.05
CA GLN A 4 -12.92 -20.39 -7.18
C GLN A 4 -12.31 -20.32 -5.77
N LYS A 5 -11.20 -21.01 -5.54
CA LYS A 5 -10.48 -20.99 -4.26
C LYS A 5 -10.05 -19.54 -4.00
N LYS A 6 -10.39 -18.98 -2.84
CA LYS A 6 -9.88 -17.67 -2.44
C LYS A 6 -8.76 -17.88 -1.43
N THR A 7 -7.61 -17.30 -1.69
CA THR A 7 -6.46 -17.39 -0.78
C THR A 7 -6.31 -16.17 0.11
N THR A 8 -5.75 -16.36 1.32
CA THR A 8 -5.31 -15.27 2.20
C THR A 8 -3.92 -14.76 1.84
N ILE A 9 -3.24 -15.39 0.89
CA ILE A 9 -1.94 -14.94 0.40
C ILE A 9 -2.14 -13.60 -0.32
N GLY A 10 -1.31 -12.64 0.02
CA GLY A 10 -1.24 -11.33 -0.64
C GLY A 10 0.21 -10.91 -0.77
N GLY A 11 0.46 -9.85 -1.52
CA GLY A 11 1.82 -9.41 -1.73
C GLY A 11 1.97 -7.90 -1.70
N GLN A 12 3.18 -7.47 -2.01
CA GLN A 12 3.57 -6.09 -2.17
C GLN A 12 4.72 -6.02 -3.18
N ALA A 13 4.55 -5.21 -4.22
CA ALA A 13 5.62 -4.90 -5.14
C ALA A 13 6.66 -3.99 -4.48
N ILE A 14 7.93 -4.25 -4.77
CA ILE A 14 9.09 -3.49 -4.31
C ILE A 14 10.01 -3.19 -5.50
N ILE A 15 11.15 -2.55 -5.27
CA ILE A 15 12.13 -2.28 -6.31
C ILE A 15 12.65 -3.61 -6.87
N GLU A 16 12.47 -3.82 -8.18
CA GLU A 16 12.87 -5.03 -8.91
C GLU A 16 12.46 -6.35 -8.22
N GLY A 17 11.32 -6.35 -7.51
CA GLY A 17 10.94 -7.50 -6.72
C GLY A 17 9.52 -7.51 -6.19
N ILE A 18 9.20 -8.58 -5.47
CA ILE A 18 7.91 -8.82 -4.84
C ILE A 18 8.11 -9.46 -3.46
N VAL A 19 7.33 -9.02 -2.49
CA VAL A 19 7.10 -9.74 -1.23
C VAL A 19 5.77 -10.46 -1.35
N MET A 20 5.75 -11.78 -1.17
CA MET A 20 4.53 -12.54 -0.95
C MET A 20 4.41 -12.92 0.52
N LYS A 21 3.21 -12.76 1.07
CA LYS A 21 2.91 -13.04 2.46
C LYS A 21 1.81 -14.09 2.57
N GLY A 22 2.20 -15.25 3.04
CA GLY A 22 1.30 -16.35 3.38
C GLY A 22 0.96 -16.39 4.87
N PRO A 23 0.12 -17.36 5.28
CA PRO A 23 -0.30 -17.50 6.68
C PRO A 23 0.86 -17.85 7.64
N LYS A 24 1.86 -18.57 7.16
CA LYS A 24 2.98 -19.08 7.99
C LYS A 24 4.30 -18.38 7.75
N LYS A 25 4.52 -17.88 6.54
CA LYS A 25 5.81 -17.27 6.12
C LYS A 25 5.58 -16.20 5.07
N SER A 26 6.51 -15.27 4.99
CA SER A 26 6.63 -14.29 3.92
C SER A 26 7.92 -14.55 3.14
N CYS A 27 7.91 -14.30 1.85
CA CYS A 27 9.07 -14.43 0.99
C CYS A 27 9.24 -13.15 0.16
N THR A 28 10.42 -12.55 0.27
CA THR A 28 10.86 -11.45 -0.57
C THR A 28 11.75 -12.00 -1.68
N VAL A 29 11.41 -11.73 -2.93
CA VAL A 29 12.22 -12.11 -4.10
C VAL A 29 12.57 -10.86 -4.87
N VAL A 30 13.85 -10.69 -5.18
CA VAL A 30 14.40 -9.54 -5.92
C VAL A 30 15.20 -10.05 -7.09
N ARG A 31 15.07 -9.44 -8.26
CA ARG A 31 15.92 -9.67 -9.43
C ARG A 31 17.03 -8.63 -9.45
N LYS A 32 18.28 -9.08 -9.29
CA LYS A 32 19.44 -8.21 -9.40
C LYS A 32 19.67 -7.75 -10.85
N ALA A 33 20.50 -6.72 -11.04
CA ALA A 33 20.90 -6.23 -12.36
C ALA A 33 21.53 -7.29 -13.27
N ASN A 34 22.24 -8.26 -12.70
CA ASN A 34 22.81 -9.39 -13.44
C ASN A 34 21.77 -10.47 -13.83
N GLY A 35 20.49 -10.29 -13.49
CA GLY A 35 19.41 -11.24 -13.77
C GLY A 35 19.21 -12.33 -12.70
N GLU A 36 20.10 -12.45 -11.71
CA GLU A 36 20.01 -13.44 -10.63
C GLU A 36 18.81 -13.14 -9.72
N LEU A 37 18.06 -14.19 -9.34
CA LEU A 37 17.02 -14.09 -8.34
C LEU A 37 17.57 -14.37 -6.95
N VAL A 38 17.35 -13.42 -6.03
CA VAL A 38 17.67 -13.59 -4.61
C VAL A 38 16.37 -13.64 -3.83
N SER A 39 16.25 -14.63 -2.96
CA SER A 39 15.07 -14.82 -2.12
C SER A 39 15.43 -14.80 -0.63
N LYS A 40 14.57 -14.16 0.17
CA LYS A 40 14.63 -14.15 1.63
C LYS A 40 13.28 -14.57 2.18
N THR A 41 13.25 -15.68 2.90
CA THR A 41 12.03 -16.19 3.53
C THR A 41 12.09 -16.00 5.04
N GLU A 42 11.03 -15.44 5.62
CA GLU A 42 10.91 -15.17 7.04
C GLU A 42 9.59 -15.74 7.59
N PRO A 43 9.55 -16.23 8.83
CA PRO A 43 8.30 -16.71 9.42
C PRO A 43 7.36 -15.52 9.66
N THR A 44 6.06 -15.72 9.43
CA THR A 44 5.04 -14.72 9.78
C THR A 44 4.87 -14.70 11.30
N PRO A 45 5.09 -13.57 11.99
CA PRO A 45 4.98 -13.50 13.44
C PRO A 45 3.54 -13.76 13.89
N SER A 46 3.38 -14.47 15.01
CA SER A 46 2.10 -14.67 15.66
C SER A 46 1.58 -13.32 16.21
N ARG A 47 0.26 -13.14 16.18
CA ARG A 47 -0.38 -11.94 16.74
C ARG A 47 -0.80 -12.19 18.18
N ALA A 48 -0.63 -11.18 19.05
CA ALA A 48 -1.25 -11.23 20.36
C ALA A 48 -2.80 -11.15 20.23
N PRO A 49 -3.57 -11.83 21.10
CA PRO A 49 -5.04 -11.95 20.96
C PRO A 49 -5.80 -10.62 20.85
N ILE A 50 -5.27 -9.55 21.42
CA ILE A 50 -5.89 -8.22 21.34
C ILE A 50 -5.90 -7.70 19.89
N TRP A 51 -4.85 -8.02 19.11
CA TRP A 51 -4.71 -7.61 17.71
C TRP A 51 -5.51 -8.48 16.72
N GLU A 52 -6.23 -9.47 17.22
CA GLU A 52 -7.18 -10.27 16.44
C GLU A 52 -8.60 -9.72 16.50
N LYS A 53 -8.87 -8.83 17.47
CA LYS A 53 -10.20 -8.21 17.64
C LYS A 53 -10.52 -7.26 16.48
N PRO A 54 -11.80 -7.16 16.07
CA PRO A 54 -12.25 -6.19 15.08
C PRO A 54 -11.72 -4.78 15.39
N ILE A 55 -11.47 -3.98 14.36
CA ILE A 55 -10.89 -2.65 14.41
C ILE A 55 -9.39 -2.67 14.78
N PHE A 56 -8.99 -3.29 15.91
CA PHE A 56 -7.59 -3.38 16.34
C PHE A 56 -6.72 -4.12 15.31
N ARG A 57 -7.24 -5.20 14.73
CA ARG A 57 -6.51 -5.95 13.70
C ARG A 57 -6.24 -5.14 12.44
N GLY A 58 -7.12 -4.19 12.07
CA GLY A 58 -6.90 -3.29 10.94
C GLY A 58 -5.74 -2.33 11.18
N ALA A 59 -5.72 -1.66 12.33
CA ALA A 59 -4.62 -0.77 12.72
C ALA A 59 -3.29 -1.53 12.83
N TYR A 60 -3.29 -2.71 13.44
CA TYR A 60 -2.11 -3.58 13.53
C TYR A 60 -1.60 -4.02 12.15
N THR A 61 -2.51 -4.45 11.27
CA THR A 61 -2.15 -4.89 9.91
C THR A 61 -1.54 -3.76 9.10
N LEU A 62 -2.07 -2.53 9.18
CA LEU A 62 -1.48 -1.38 8.50
C LEU A 62 -0.08 -1.09 9.04
N PHE A 63 0.09 -1.03 10.36
CA PHE A 63 1.38 -0.75 10.98
C PHE A 63 2.45 -1.80 10.62
N THR A 64 2.08 -3.08 10.69
CA THR A 64 2.99 -4.17 10.30
C THR A 64 3.31 -4.16 8.82
N ALA A 65 2.33 -3.90 7.95
CA ALA A 65 2.54 -3.80 6.51
C ALA A 65 3.48 -2.63 6.15
N MET A 66 3.35 -1.48 6.82
CA MET A 66 4.28 -0.36 6.64
C MET A 66 5.70 -0.72 7.07
N LYS A 67 5.85 -1.34 8.25
CA LYS A 67 7.16 -1.77 8.76
C LYS A 67 7.83 -2.80 7.85
N GLU A 68 7.11 -3.86 7.51
CA GLU A 68 7.60 -4.94 6.65
C GLU A 68 7.89 -4.44 5.23
N GLY A 69 7.01 -3.56 4.69
CA GLY A 69 7.21 -2.94 3.39
C GLY A 69 8.47 -2.06 3.35
N MET A 70 8.71 -1.24 4.39
CA MET A 70 9.95 -0.46 4.50
C MET A 70 11.19 -1.35 4.56
N GLN A 71 11.14 -2.43 5.34
CA GLN A 71 12.24 -3.40 5.43
C GLN A 71 12.51 -4.07 4.08
N ALA A 72 11.46 -4.43 3.35
CA ALA A 72 11.57 -5.06 2.04
C ALA A 72 12.12 -4.10 0.97
N ILE A 73 11.67 -2.83 0.99
CA ILE A 73 12.20 -1.79 0.09
C ILE A 73 13.70 -1.57 0.38
N ASN A 74 14.10 -1.42 1.63
CA ASN A 74 15.51 -1.26 2.00
C ASN A 74 16.34 -2.48 1.59
N TYR A 75 15.79 -3.70 1.78
CA TYR A 75 16.45 -4.93 1.35
C TYR A 75 16.62 -4.98 -0.17
N SER A 76 15.59 -4.61 -0.95
CA SER A 76 15.71 -4.58 -2.40
C SER A 76 16.65 -3.49 -2.89
N ALA A 77 16.57 -2.28 -2.31
CA ALA A 77 17.43 -1.16 -2.67
C ALA A 77 18.92 -1.47 -2.48
N SER A 78 19.27 -2.24 -1.43
CA SER A 78 20.68 -2.59 -1.14
C SER A 78 21.38 -3.39 -2.26
N PHE A 79 20.64 -3.95 -3.21
CA PHE A 79 21.24 -4.64 -4.37
C PHE A 79 21.56 -3.71 -5.54
N PHE A 80 21.15 -2.42 -5.47
CA PHE A 80 21.31 -1.43 -6.54
C PHE A 80 22.13 -0.19 -6.11
N GLU A 81 22.61 -0.15 -4.85
CA GLU A 81 23.38 0.96 -4.31
C GLU A 81 24.68 1.21 -5.10
N ASP A 82 25.30 0.15 -5.65
CA ASP A 82 26.53 0.26 -6.43
C ASP A 82 26.33 0.91 -7.82
N GLU A 83 25.12 0.88 -8.38
CA GLU A 83 24.80 1.50 -9.67
C GLU A 83 24.65 3.02 -9.59
N GLU A 84 24.29 3.56 -8.42
CA GLU A 84 24.23 5.01 -8.18
C GLU A 84 25.61 5.63 -7.92
N ALA A 85 26.66 4.83 -7.71
CA ALA A 85 28.01 5.28 -7.40
C ALA A 85 28.70 6.05 -8.56
N ASP A 86 28.15 5.98 -9.77
CA ASP A 86 28.69 6.70 -10.95
C ASP A 86 28.26 8.19 -11.00
N VAL A 87 27.38 8.64 -10.12
CA VAL A 87 27.02 10.06 -10.03
C VAL A 87 27.95 10.79 -9.06
N PRO A 88 28.75 11.78 -9.53
CA PRO A 88 29.67 12.48 -8.64
C PRO A 88 28.88 13.17 -7.53
N PRO A 89 29.30 12.99 -6.26
CA PRO A 89 28.60 13.55 -5.10
C PRO A 89 28.52 15.08 -5.19
N SER A 90 27.37 15.61 -4.80
CA SER A 90 27.16 17.07 -4.77
C SER A 90 28.06 17.73 -3.73
N ARG A 91 28.34 19.05 -3.89
CA ARG A 91 29.13 19.80 -2.91
C ARG A 91 28.52 19.77 -1.49
N PHE A 92 27.23 19.63 -1.41
CA PHE A 92 26.51 19.54 -0.12
C PHE A 92 26.72 18.16 0.50
N GLU A 93 26.67 17.09 -0.28
CA GLU A 93 26.96 15.73 0.18
C GLU A 93 28.40 15.60 0.67
N LEU A 94 29.38 16.10 -0.09
CA LEU A 94 30.78 16.12 0.32
C LEU A 94 31.00 16.91 1.65
N TRP A 95 30.28 18.01 1.85
CA TRP A 95 30.34 18.77 3.10
C TRP A 95 29.74 17.99 4.28
N LEU A 96 28.61 17.31 4.07
CA LEU A 96 27.97 16.45 5.09
C LEU A 96 28.86 15.24 5.42
N GLU A 97 29.41 14.58 4.40
CA GLU A 97 30.29 13.42 4.57
C GLU A 97 31.56 13.79 5.35
N LYS A 98 32.16 14.94 5.04
CA LYS A 98 33.31 15.47 5.80
C LYS A 98 32.98 15.75 7.27
N LYS A 99 31.74 16.10 7.57
CA LYS A 99 31.30 16.47 8.93
C LYS A 99 30.85 15.28 9.77
N PHE A 100 30.19 14.32 9.16
CA PHE A 100 29.50 13.20 9.85
C PHE A 100 30.06 11.82 9.48
N GLY A 101 30.98 11.74 8.51
CA GLY A 101 31.44 10.47 7.94
C GLY A 101 30.42 9.85 6.98
N SER A 102 30.82 8.84 6.19
CA SER A 102 29.94 8.16 5.21
C SER A 102 28.75 7.46 5.87
N GLU A 103 28.97 6.74 6.99
CA GLU A 103 27.85 6.16 7.77
C GLU A 103 26.90 7.21 8.35
N GLY A 104 27.45 8.34 8.81
CA GLY A 104 26.65 9.44 9.33
C GLY A 104 25.81 10.10 8.25
N LEU A 105 26.37 10.28 7.06
CA LEU A 105 25.68 10.81 5.88
C LEU A 105 24.49 9.92 5.49
N ASN A 106 24.72 8.60 5.37
CA ASN A 106 23.67 7.65 5.02
C ASN A 106 22.53 7.63 6.06
N LYS A 107 22.85 7.69 7.35
CA LYS A 107 21.84 7.81 8.42
C LYS A 107 21.02 9.09 8.33
N ILE A 108 21.65 10.22 7.99
CA ILE A 108 20.99 11.52 7.83
C ILE A 108 20.05 11.47 6.61
N ILE A 109 20.54 11.01 5.47
CA ILE A 109 19.73 10.88 4.24
C ILE A 109 18.52 9.98 4.49
N LEU A 110 18.72 8.80 5.06
CA LEU A 110 17.64 7.87 5.38
C LEU A 110 16.63 8.48 6.37
N SER A 111 17.10 9.19 7.39
CA SER A 111 16.22 9.85 8.36
C SER A 111 15.39 10.96 7.72
N ILE A 112 16.01 11.81 6.89
CA ILE A 112 15.32 12.89 6.19
C ILE A 112 14.30 12.30 5.20
N SER A 113 14.70 11.30 4.41
CA SER A 113 13.80 10.62 3.46
C SER A 113 12.61 9.98 4.16
N THR A 114 12.85 9.35 5.31
CA THR A 114 11.77 8.76 6.14
C THR A 114 10.81 9.84 6.67
N VAL A 115 11.36 10.94 7.19
CA VAL A 115 10.53 12.06 7.67
C VAL A 115 9.72 12.67 6.55
N ILE A 116 10.30 12.91 5.38
CA ILE A 116 9.60 13.43 4.20
C ILE A 116 8.55 12.42 3.73
N GLY A 117 8.91 11.14 3.66
CA GLY A 117 7.99 10.05 3.25
C GLY A 117 6.75 9.93 4.14
N ILE A 118 6.85 10.28 5.43
CA ILE A 118 5.73 10.29 6.36
C ILE A 118 5.01 11.65 6.33
N ALA A 119 5.76 12.76 6.34
CA ALA A 119 5.19 14.10 6.45
C ALA A 119 4.44 14.51 5.18
N LEU A 120 4.92 14.12 3.99
CA LEU A 120 4.30 14.49 2.72
C LEU A 120 2.87 13.93 2.57
N PRO A 121 2.59 12.63 2.78
CA PRO A 121 1.22 12.11 2.74
C PRO A 121 0.30 12.74 3.79
N ILE A 122 0.81 12.95 5.02
CA ILE A 122 0.05 13.63 6.07
C ILE A 122 -0.28 15.06 5.63
N GLY A 123 0.72 15.80 5.15
CA GLY A 123 0.55 17.16 4.64
C GLY A 123 -0.47 17.23 3.52
N LEU A 124 -0.32 16.36 2.52
CA LEU A 124 -1.12 16.38 1.31
C LEU A 124 -2.56 15.88 1.54
N PHE A 125 -2.74 14.80 2.29
CA PHE A 125 -4.05 14.11 2.39
C PHE A 125 -4.81 14.42 3.67
N ILE A 126 -4.17 14.99 4.70
CA ILE A 126 -4.83 15.34 5.96
C ILE A 126 -4.82 16.86 6.15
N LEU A 127 -3.64 17.49 6.11
CA LEU A 127 -3.51 18.90 6.44
C LEU A 127 -4.10 19.82 5.38
N LEU A 128 -3.73 19.64 4.12
CA LEU A 128 -4.16 20.50 3.03
C LEU A 128 -5.69 20.49 2.84
N PRO A 129 -6.39 19.33 2.80
CA PRO A 129 -7.86 19.32 2.73
C PRO A 129 -8.51 19.99 3.93
N SER A 130 -8.02 19.76 5.14
CA SER A 130 -8.54 20.37 6.37
C SER A 130 -8.32 21.90 6.39
N PHE A 131 -7.16 22.34 5.88
CA PHE A 131 -6.85 23.77 5.73
C PHE A 131 -7.79 24.42 4.71
N LEU A 132 -7.96 23.82 3.52
CA LEU A 132 -8.88 24.32 2.50
C LEU A 132 -10.34 24.34 2.99
N GLY A 133 -10.75 23.31 3.75
CA GLY A 133 -12.05 23.29 4.42
C GLY A 133 -12.24 24.45 5.41
N GLY A 134 -11.17 25.04 5.95
CA GLY A 134 -11.22 26.23 6.81
C GLY A 134 -11.75 27.48 6.12
N PHE A 135 -11.64 27.58 4.79
CA PHE A 135 -12.14 28.70 4.00
C PHE A 135 -13.62 28.58 3.63
N VAL A 136 -14.23 27.43 3.90
CA VAL A 136 -15.67 27.24 3.62
C VAL A 136 -16.49 28.11 4.58
N PRO A 137 -17.45 28.90 4.07
CA PRO A 137 -18.31 29.73 4.90
C PRO A 137 -19.06 28.90 5.96
N LYS A 138 -19.12 29.37 7.18
CA LYS A 138 -19.83 28.69 8.28
C LYS A 138 -21.31 28.43 7.96
N THR A 139 -21.90 29.23 7.08
CA THR A 139 -23.28 29.08 6.62
C THR A 139 -23.56 27.80 5.85
N TRP A 140 -22.53 27.14 5.29
CA TRP A 140 -22.71 25.87 4.56
C TRP A 140 -22.92 24.67 5.49
N GLY A 141 -22.66 24.81 6.77
CA GLY A 141 -22.79 23.73 7.75
C GLY A 141 -21.63 22.73 7.72
N VAL A 142 -21.56 21.91 8.76
CA VAL A 142 -20.45 20.95 8.99
C VAL A 142 -20.40 19.86 7.91
N LEU A 143 -21.56 19.36 7.48
CA LEU A 143 -21.63 18.30 6.47
C LEU A 143 -21.04 18.73 5.13
N ALA A 144 -21.43 19.90 4.62
CA ALA A 144 -20.94 20.40 3.33
C ALA A 144 -19.41 20.60 3.38
N ARG A 145 -18.89 21.12 4.49
CA ARG A 145 -17.47 21.29 4.70
C ARG A 145 -16.73 19.93 4.67
N ASN A 146 -17.24 18.92 5.38
CA ASN A 146 -16.62 17.59 5.42
C ASN A 146 -16.67 16.88 4.06
N VAL A 147 -17.77 17.03 3.32
CA VAL A 147 -17.89 16.50 1.96
C VAL A 147 -16.88 17.17 1.02
N LEU A 148 -16.71 18.49 1.12
CA LEU A 148 -15.71 19.20 0.34
C LEU A 148 -14.29 18.72 0.67
N GLU A 149 -13.95 18.58 1.96
CA GLU A 149 -12.66 18.03 2.38
C GLU A 149 -12.45 16.61 1.82
N GLY A 150 -13.49 15.76 1.83
CA GLY A 150 -13.47 14.43 1.24
C GLY A 150 -13.23 14.45 -0.27
N CYS A 151 -13.93 15.32 -1.00
CA CYS A 151 -13.73 15.50 -2.44
C CYS A 151 -12.30 15.98 -2.76
N VAL A 152 -11.79 16.95 -2.00
CA VAL A 152 -10.41 17.41 -2.16
C VAL A 152 -9.41 16.28 -1.92
N ARG A 153 -9.59 15.44 -0.89
CA ARG A 153 -8.75 14.27 -0.64
C ARG A 153 -8.74 13.30 -1.80
N VAL A 154 -9.91 12.97 -2.35
CA VAL A 154 -10.03 12.08 -3.52
C VAL A 154 -9.30 12.66 -4.72
N ILE A 155 -9.51 13.94 -5.02
CA ILE A 155 -8.86 14.61 -6.16
C ILE A 155 -7.34 14.62 -5.98
N LEU A 156 -6.84 15.01 -4.80
CA LEU A 156 -5.41 15.02 -4.50
C LEU A 156 -4.81 13.62 -4.59
N PHE A 157 -5.52 12.60 -4.08
CA PHE A 157 -5.08 11.21 -4.18
C PHE A 157 -4.97 10.76 -5.64
N LEU A 158 -5.97 11.01 -6.46
CA LEU A 158 -5.96 10.62 -7.87
C LEU A 158 -4.88 11.38 -8.65
N LEU A 159 -4.70 12.69 -8.41
CA LEU A 159 -3.64 13.48 -9.04
C LEU A 159 -2.25 13.01 -8.61
N PHE A 160 -2.06 12.68 -7.33
CA PHE A 160 -0.81 12.13 -6.82
C PHE A 160 -0.52 10.78 -7.49
N MET A 161 -1.47 9.83 -7.47
CA MET A 161 -1.30 8.53 -8.10
C MET A 161 -1.02 8.65 -9.61
N TRP A 162 -1.74 9.53 -10.28
CA TRP A 162 -1.48 9.82 -11.69
C TRP A 162 -0.07 10.36 -11.91
N SER A 163 0.39 11.32 -11.10
CA SER A 163 1.73 11.90 -11.23
C SER A 163 2.83 10.85 -11.02
N VAL A 164 2.75 10.08 -9.93
CA VAL A 164 3.78 9.07 -9.61
C VAL A 164 3.77 7.91 -10.60
N SER A 165 2.62 7.56 -11.19
CA SER A 165 2.53 6.50 -12.21
C SER A 165 3.29 6.80 -13.51
N HIS A 166 3.67 8.07 -13.74
CA HIS A 166 4.48 8.49 -14.89
C HIS A 166 5.98 8.47 -14.60
N MET A 167 6.38 8.32 -13.34
CA MET A 167 7.79 8.14 -12.98
C MET A 167 8.23 6.72 -13.36
N LYS A 168 9.36 6.59 -14.08
CA LYS A 168 9.83 5.30 -14.64
C LYS A 168 9.96 4.21 -13.57
N ASP A 169 10.58 4.52 -12.45
CA ASP A 169 10.86 3.55 -11.38
C ASP A 169 9.57 3.10 -10.66
N ILE A 170 8.66 4.06 -10.42
CA ILE A 170 7.35 3.76 -9.83
C ILE A 170 6.49 2.95 -10.79
N ARG A 171 6.51 3.30 -12.11
CA ARG A 171 5.80 2.55 -13.13
C ARG A 171 6.28 1.10 -13.19
N ARG A 172 7.60 0.86 -13.09
CA ARG A 172 8.18 -0.47 -13.06
C ARG A 172 7.73 -1.25 -11.82
N THR A 173 7.69 -0.60 -10.65
CA THR A 173 7.10 -1.20 -9.44
C THR A 173 5.61 -1.54 -9.64
N PHE A 174 4.85 -0.73 -10.37
CA PHE A 174 3.45 -1.03 -10.70
C PHE A 174 3.28 -2.16 -11.74
N GLU A 175 4.28 -2.45 -12.53
CA GLU A 175 4.34 -3.64 -13.40
C GLU A 175 4.57 -4.91 -12.53
N TYR A 176 5.47 -4.87 -11.56
CA TYR A 176 5.61 -5.94 -10.54
C TYR A 176 4.30 -6.17 -9.76
N HIS A 177 3.56 -5.11 -9.45
CA HIS A 177 2.22 -5.23 -8.83
C HIS A 177 1.22 -5.97 -9.74
N GLY A 178 1.32 -5.75 -11.06
CA GLY A 178 0.58 -6.53 -12.04
C GLY A 178 0.95 -8.01 -12.03
N ALA A 179 2.24 -8.33 -11.91
CA ALA A 179 2.72 -9.70 -11.80
C ALA A 179 2.21 -10.41 -10.54
N GLU A 180 2.20 -9.70 -9.40
CA GLU A 180 1.62 -10.19 -8.15
C GLU A 180 0.16 -10.59 -8.34
N HIS A 181 -0.68 -9.68 -8.84
CA HIS A 181 -2.11 -9.94 -9.04
C HIS A 181 -2.37 -11.11 -9.97
N LYS A 182 -1.70 -11.16 -11.12
CA LYS A 182 -1.84 -12.26 -12.09
C LYS A 182 -1.45 -13.60 -11.47
N THR A 183 -0.39 -13.63 -10.67
CA THR A 183 0.08 -14.85 -10.00
C THR A 183 -0.91 -15.33 -8.95
N ILE A 184 -1.51 -14.42 -8.16
CA ILE A 184 -2.56 -14.78 -7.21
C ILE A 184 -3.80 -15.31 -7.93
N PHE A 185 -4.25 -14.69 -9.02
CA PHE A 185 -5.37 -15.18 -9.81
C PHE A 185 -5.12 -16.57 -10.42
N CYS A 186 -3.90 -16.83 -10.93
CA CYS A 186 -3.53 -18.14 -11.45
C CYS A 186 -3.63 -19.22 -10.36
N TYR A 187 -3.16 -18.93 -9.16
CA TYR A 187 -3.27 -19.83 -8.02
C TYR A 187 -4.73 -20.06 -7.59
N GLU A 188 -5.54 -19.00 -7.54
CA GLU A 188 -6.96 -19.09 -7.17
C GLU A 188 -7.81 -19.83 -8.24
N ALA A 189 -7.36 -19.76 -9.49
CA ALA A 189 -7.96 -20.57 -10.58
C ALA A 189 -7.60 -22.05 -10.50
N GLY A 190 -6.64 -22.44 -9.64
CA GLY A 190 -6.13 -23.80 -9.53
C GLY A 190 -5.26 -24.22 -10.71
N GLU A 191 -4.75 -23.23 -11.46
CA GLU A 191 -3.84 -23.48 -12.58
C GLU A 191 -2.40 -23.63 -12.08
N GLU A 192 -1.58 -24.38 -12.84
CA GLU A 192 -0.16 -24.48 -12.55
C GLU A 192 0.53 -23.12 -12.68
N LEU A 193 1.35 -22.75 -11.69
CA LEU A 193 2.11 -21.51 -11.67
C LEU A 193 3.27 -21.57 -12.68
N THR A 194 2.94 -21.35 -13.95
CA THR A 194 3.86 -21.16 -15.07
C THR A 194 3.71 -19.75 -15.63
N VAL A 195 4.75 -19.22 -16.27
CA VAL A 195 4.71 -17.88 -16.88
C VAL A 195 3.55 -17.78 -17.90
N GLU A 196 3.33 -18.84 -18.68
CA GLU A 196 2.27 -18.88 -19.68
C GLU A 196 0.87 -18.76 -19.06
N ASN A 197 0.57 -19.50 -17.99
CA ASN A 197 -0.72 -19.49 -17.32
C ASN A 197 -0.95 -18.17 -16.57
N VAL A 198 0.07 -17.66 -15.88
CA VAL A 198 0.00 -16.38 -15.16
C VAL A 198 -0.22 -15.23 -16.13
N ARG A 199 0.44 -15.21 -17.31
CA ARG A 199 0.27 -14.19 -18.34
C ARG A 199 -1.18 -14.05 -18.80
N LYS A 200 -1.94 -15.14 -18.86
CA LYS A 200 -3.36 -15.16 -19.29
C LYS A 200 -4.32 -14.57 -18.26
N GLN A 201 -3.90 -14.43 -16.99
CA GLN A 201 -4.75 -13.96 -15.91
C GLN A 201 -5.01 -12.46 -15.96
N GLY A 202 -6.12 -12.05 -15.33
CA GLY A 202 -6.44 -10.64 -15.14
C GLY A 202 -5.49 -9.96 -14.15
N LYS A 203 -5.28 -8.64 -14.30
CA LYS A 203 -4.39 -7.87 -13.42
C LYS A 203 -5.10 -7.03 -12.35
N TYR A 204 -6.41 -6.84 -12.44
CA TYR A 204 -7.16 -6.03 -11.48
C TYR A 204 -7.77 -6.91 -10.39
N HIS A 205 -7.20 -6.85 -9.19
CA HIS A 205 -7.57 -7.74 -8.10
C HIS A 205 -8.49 -7.06 -7.06
N PRO A 206 -9.65 -7.66 -6.70
CA PRO A 206 -10.64 -7.00 -5.84
C PRO A 206 -10.22 -6.83 -4.37
N ARG A 207 -9.16 -7.50 -3.93
CA ARG A 207 -8.63 -7.44 -2.55
C ARG A 207 -7.31 -6.70 -2.44
N CYS A 208 -6.98 -5.89 -3.45
CA CYS A 208 -5.76 -5.11 -3.49
C CYS A 208 -5.74 -4.00 -2.44
N GLY A 209 -4.56 -3.74 -1.87
CA GLY A 209 -4.32 -2.67 -0.89
C GLY A 209 -4.59 -1.26 -1.42
N THR A 210 -4.43 -1.01 -2.74
CA THR A 210 -4.74 0.30 -3.33
C THR A 210 -6.24 0.60 -3.33
N SER A 211 -7.09 -0.42 -3.46
CA SER A 211 -8.54 -0.31 -3.28
C SER A 211 -8.90 0.08 -1.84
N PHE A 212 -8.14 -0.42 -0.87
CA PHE A 212 -8.30 -0.05 0.54
C PHE A 212 -8.09 1.44 0.79
N MET A 213 -7.12 2.08 0.11
CA MET A 213 -6.85 3.52 0.26
C MET A 213 -8.05 4.38 -0.12
N PHE A 214 -8.78 4.01 -1.19
CA PHE A 214 -9.99 4.72 -1.60
C PHE A 214 -11.12 4.58 -0.57
N VAL A 215 -11.35 3.36 -0.08
CA VAL A 215 -12.31 3.08 0.99
C VAL A 215 -11.97 3.87 2.26
N LEU A 216 -10.69 3.94 2.61
CA LEU A 216 -10.20 4.68 3.77
C LEU A 216 -10.56 6.17 3.67
N ILE A 217 -10.45 6.81 2.51
CA ILE A 217 -10.83 8.21 2.31
C ILE A 217 -12.34 8.42 2.53
N ILE A 218 -13.17 7.52 2.02
CA ILE A 218 -14.64 7.59 2.21
C ILE A 218 -14.99 7.42 3.68
N ILE A 219 -14.47 6.39 4.33
CA ILE A 219 -14.73 6.12 5.76
C ILE A 219 -14.20 7.28 6.63
N ALA A 220 -13.02 7.82 6.32
CA ALA A 220 -12.49 8.99 7.02
C ALA A 220 -13.44 10.18 6.91
N THR A 221 -14.02 10.41 5.73
CA THR A 221 -14.99 11.49 5.51
C THR A 221 -16.27 11.27 6.32
N ILE A 222 -16.80 10.05 6.35
CA ILE A 222 -18.00 9.70 7.12
C ILE A 222 -17.74 9.85 8.62
N VAL A 223 -16.68 9.23 9.14
CA VAL A 223 -16.35 9.27 10.57
C VAL A 223 -16.09 10.69 11.04
N SER A 224 -15.30 11.46 10.28
CA SER A 224 -15.05 12.86 10.63
C SER A 224 -16.33 13.72 10.55
N SER A 225 -17.24 13.45 9.62
CA SER A 225 -18.53 14.15 9.54
C SER A 225 -19.38 13.90 10.77
N ILE A 226 -19.42 12.67 11.26
CA ILE A 226 -20.16 12.30 12.48
C ILE A 226 -19.53 13.01 13.69
N VAL A 227 -18.23 12.85 13.88
CA VAL A 227 -17.52 13.40 15.05
C VAL A 227 -17.60 14.92 15.08
N PHE A 228 -17.36 15.60 13.96
CA PHE A 228 -17.36 17.07 13.90
C PHE A 228 -18.75 17.70 13.87
N SER A 229 -19.82 16.91 13.66
CA SER A 229 -21.18 17.40 13.90
C SER A 229 -21.58 17.37 15.38
N ILE A 230 -20.90 16.52 16.18
CA ILE A 230 -21.12 16.43 17.64
C ILE A 230 -20.22 17.43 18.38
N ILE A 231 -18.94 17.53 17.92
CA ILE A 231 -17.93 18.38 18.54
C ILE A 231 -17.61 19.51 17.55
N ASP A 232 -18.04 20.74 17.88
CA ASP A 232 -17.79 21.91 17.01
C ASP A 232 -16.31 22.33 17.05
N ILE A 233 -15.52 21.74 16.17
CA ILE A 233 -14.10 22.06 16.01
C ILE A 233 -13.94 23.05 14.85
N THR A 234 -13.82 24.33 15.16
CA THR A 234 -13.64 25.41 14.18
C THR A 234 -12.18 25.70 13.88
N ASN A 235 -11.27 25.47 14.84
CA ASN A 235 -9.83 25.72 14.66
C ASN A 235 -9.22 24.66 13.71
N PRO A 236 -8.59 25.08 12.59
CA PRO A 236 -8.01 24.16 11.59
C PRO A 236 -6.94 23.22 12.17
N PHE A 237 -6.09 23.72 13.09
CA PHE A 237 -5.04 22.89 13.70
C PHE A 237 -5.59 21.83 14.65
N VAL A 238 -6.61 22.17 15.45
CA VAL A 238 -7.29 21.23 16.34
C VAL A 238 -8.02 20.17 15.50
N ARG A 239 -8.66 20.58 14.39
CA ARG A 239 -9.32 19.69 13.45
C ARG A 239 -8.34 18.70 12.80
N MET A 240 -7.17 19.19 12.41
CA MET A 240 -6.08 18.37 11.89
C MET A 240 -5.62 17.32 12.91
N LEU A 241 -5.38 17.74 14.15
CA LEU A 241 -5.00 16.81 15.23
C LEU A 241 -6.09 15.78 15.50
N ALA A 242 -7.37 16.18 15.47
CA ALA A 242 -8.50 15.27 15.60
C ALA A 242 -8.53 14.21 14.49
N HIS A 243 -8.23 14.56 13.23
CA HIS A 243 -8.11 13.59 12.14
C HIS A 243 -6.98 12.57 12.41
N LEU A 244 -5.84 13.00 12.94
CA LEU A 244 -4.73 12.09 13.31
C LEU A 244 -5.12 11.15 14.45
N ILE A 245 -5.83 11.65 15.46
CA ILE A 245 -6.33 10.83 16.57
C ILE A 245 -7.38 9.82 16.10
N LEU A 246 -8.23 10.20 15.14
CA LEU A 246 -9.25 9.32 14.57
C LEU A 246 -8.67 8.29 13.59
N LEU A 247 -7.45 8.49 13.09
CA LEU A 247 -6.84 7.65 12.07
C LEU A 247 -6.86 6.15 12.41
N PRO A 248 -6.46 5.68 13.60
CA PRO A 248 -6.51 4.25 13.94
C PRO A 248 -7.93 3.67 13.87
N LEU A 249 -8.93 4.43 14.31
CA LEU A 249 -10.34 4.03 14.24
C LEU A 249 -10.81 3.94 12.77
N VAL A 250 -10.50 4.94 11.97
CA VAL A 250 -10.83 4.98 10.53
C VAL A 250 -10.20 3.80 9.80
N VAL A 251 -8.92 3.54 10.05
CA VAL A 251 -8.19 2.39 9.47
C VAL A 251 -8.85 1.06 9.88
N GLY A 252 -9.18 0.92 11.16
CA GLY A 252 -9.84 -0.28 11.67
C GLY A 252 -11.19 -0.54 11.01
N ILE A 253 -12.05 0.48 10.92
CA ILE A 253 -13.36 0.37 10.25
C ILE A 253 -13.19 0.06 8.77
N SER A 254 -12.26 0.75 8.09
CA SER A 254 -11.99 0.55 6.66
C SER A 254 -11.50 -0.86 6.37
N TYR A 255 -10.67 -1.43 7.26
CA TYR A 255 -10.19 -2.80 7.16
C TYR A 255 -11.34 -3.82 7.26
N GLU A 256 -12.21 -3.66 8.27
CA GLU A 256 -13.37 -4.55 8.42
C GLU A 256 -14.32 -4.47 7.22
N PHE A 257 -14.57 -3.26 6.75
CA PHE A 257 -15.39 -3.03 5.57
C PHE A 257 -14.80 -3.71 4.33
N ASN A 258 -13.51 -3.51 4.07
CA ASN A 258 -12.83 -4.11 2.91
C ASN A 258 -12.80 -5.64 3.00
N ARG A 259 -12.59 -6.18 4.21
CA ARG A 259 -12.64 -7.62 4.46
C ARG A 259 -14.03 -8.19 4.18
N TYR A 260 -15.10 -7.50 4.62
CA TYR A 260 -16.47 -7.89 4.32
C TYR A 260 -16.77 -7.84 2.82
N ALA A 261 -16.43 -6.73 2.17
CA ALA A 261 -16.63 -6.55 0.74
C ALA A 261 -15.85 -7.59 -0.11
N GLY A 262 -14.64 -7.97 0.33
CA GLY A 262 -13.82 -8.99 -0.34
C GLY A 262 -14.39 -10.41 -0.28
N ARG A 263 -15.19 -10.72 0.74
CA ARG A 263 -15.80 -12.05 0.90
C ARG A 263 -17.07 -12.26 0.09
N SER A 264 -17.83 -11.20 -0.12
CA SER A 264 -19.16 -11.27 -0.74
C SER A 264 -19.11 -11.00 -2.24
N GLU A 265 -19.86 -11.77 -3.01
CA GLU A 265 -20.10 -11.56 -4.45
C GLU A 265 -21.44 -10.87 -4.74
N SER A 266 -22.08 -10.30 -3.72
CA SER A 266 -23.32 -9.54 -3.88
C SER A 266 -23.14 -8.31 -4.79
N LEU A 267 -24.23 -7.84 -5.40
CA LEU A 267 -24.21 -6.62 -6.23
C LEU A 267 -23.69 -5.43 -5.44
N LEU A 268 -24.07 -5.33 -4.16
CA LEU A 268 -23.58 -4.27 -3.26
C LEU A 268 -22.05 -4.34 -3.07
N SER A 269 -21.52 -5.53 -2.80
CA SER A 269 -20.06 -5.72 -2.65
C SER A 269 -19.30 -5.41 -3.93
N ARG A 270 -19.87 -5.75 -5.11
CA ARG A 270 -19.27 -5.37 -6.41
C ARG A 270 -19.28 -3.85 -6.60
N ALA A 271 -20.40 -3.19 -6.31
CA ALA A 271 -20.48 -1.72 -6.40
C ALA A 271 -19.49 -1.02 -5.46
N LEU A 272 -19.32 -1.53 -4.23
CA LEU A 272 -18.40 -0.98 -3.24
C LEU A 272 -16.92 -1.19 -3.62
N ARG A 273 -16.59 -2.28 -4.31
CA ARG A 273 -15.23 -2.55 -4.81
C ARG A 273 -14.89 -1.79 -6.10
N TRP A 274 -15.90 -1.39 -6.88
CA TRP A 274 -15.71 -0.80 -8.20
C TRP A 274 -14.79 0.45 -8.20
N PRO A 275 -14.95 1.45 -7.29
CA PRO A 275 -14.04 2.59 -7.28
C PRO A 275 -12.59 2.22 -7.01
N GLY A 276 -12.36 1.23 -6.11
CA GLY A 276 -11.02 0.71 -5.85
C GLY A 276 -10.40 0.03 -7.08
N LEU A 277 -11.19 -0.71 -7.86
CA LEU A 277 -10.72 -1.30 -9.11
C LEU A 277 -10.37 -0.23 -10.15
N MET A 278 -11.10 0.90 -10.17
CA MET A 278 -10.78 2.03 -11.05
C MET A 278 -9.41 2.65 -10.73
N VAL A 279 -9.06 2.77 -9.44
CA VAL A 279 -7.73 3.26 -9.03
C VAL A 279 -6.60 2.36 -9.53
N GLN A 280 -6.83 1.05 -9.67
CA GLN A 280 -5.81 0.12 -10.16
C GLN A 280 -5.38 0.40 -11.60
N HIS A 281 -6.18 1.11 -12.42
CA HIS A 281 -5.73 1.56 -13.73
C HIS A 281 -4.53 2.52 -13.67
N LEU A 282 -4.31 3.17 -12.52
CA LEU A 282 -3.17 4.04 -12.26
C LEU A 282 -2.00 3.34 -11.55
N THR A 283 -2.25 2.17 -10.93
CA THR A 283 -1.31 1.53 -10.01
C THR A 283 -0.95 0.09 -10.37
N VAL A 284 -1.49 -0.44 -11.49
CA VAL A 284 -1.26 -1.81 -11.94
C VAL A 284 -1.08 -1.83 -13.43
N PHE A 285 0.14 -2.13 -13.88
CA PHE A 285 0.47 -2.22 -15.30
C PHE A 285 0.73 -3.67 -15.73
N GLU A 286 0.88 -3.89 -17.04
CA GLU A 286 1.16 -5.21 -17.59
C GLU A 286 2.62 -5.56 -17.31
N PRO A 287 2.89 -6.69 -16.62
CA PRO A 287 4.24 -7.15 -16.35
C PRO A 287 4.87 -7.84 -17.56
N ASP A 288 6.19 -7.83 -17.62
CA ASP A 288 6.96 -8.72 -18.48
C ASP A 288 7.12 -10.12 -17.85
N ASP A 289 7.64 -11.07 -18.65
CA ASP A 289 7.82 -12.45 -18.20
C ASP A 289 8.80 -12.58 -17.04
N SER A 290 9.83 -11.74 -17.01
CA SER A 290 10.84 -11.76 -15.95
C SER A 290 10.25 -11.36 -14.60
N MET A 291 9.29 -10.43 -14.59
CA MET A 291 8.55 -10.03 -13.39
C MET A 291 7.58 -11.11 -12.92
N ILE A 292 6.96 -11.82 -13.88
CA ILE A 292 6.09 -12.98 -13.59
C ILE A 292 6.91 -14.10 -12.93
N GLU A 293 8.13 -14.37 -13.38
CA GLU A 293 9.02 -15.36 -12.74
C GLU A 293 9.33 -15.01 -11.26
N VAL A 294 9.58 -13.73 -10.97
CA VAL A 294 9.77 -13.24 -9.60
C VAL A 294 8.53 -13.51 -8.75
N ALA A 295 7.34 -13.18 -9.28
CA ALA A 295 6.07 -13.37 -8.58
C ALA A 295 5.78 -14.86 -8.32
N ILE A 296 6.00 -15.72 -9.31
CA ILE A 296 5.85 -17.19 -9.18
C ILE A 296 6.80 -17.74 -8.12
N THR A 297 8.06 -17.30 -8.13
CA THR A 297 9.07 -17.74 -7.17
C THR A 297 8.68 -17.36 -5.74
N ALA A 298 8.24 -16.11 -5.53
CA ALA A 298 7.77 -15.63 -4.25
C ALA A 298 6.49 -16.36 -3.78
N MET A 299 5.56 -16.60 -4.70
CA MET A 299 4.30 -17.30 -4.41
C MET A 299 4.54 -18.74 -3.98
N LYS A 300 5.31 -19.50 -4.74
CA LYS A 300 5.65 -20.91 -4.43
C LYS A 300 6.31 -21.08 -3.06
N ALA A 301 7.09 -20.08 -2.62
CA ALA A 301 7.77 -20.12 -1.33
C ALA A 301 6.81 -19.96 -0.13
N VAL A 302 5.61 -19.40 -0.31
CA VAL A 302 4.69 -19.08 0.79
C VAL A 302 3.41 -19.91 0.82
N ILE A 303 3.14 -20.70 -0.24
CA ILE A 303 1.99 -21.62 -0.26
C ILE A 303 2.17 -22.63 0.87
N PRO A 304 1.18 -22.80 1.76
CA PRO A 304 1.25 -23.79 2.82
C PRO A 304 0.80 -25.17 2.31
N ASP A 305 1.43 -26.22 2.83
CA ASP A 305 1.11 -27.61 2.49
C ASP A 305 -0.23 -28.09 3.07
N ASP A 306 -0.77 -27.37 4.07
CA ASP A 306 -1.97 -27.76 4.82
C ASP A 306 -3.25 -27.01 4.44
N GLY A 307 -3.20 -26.21 3.39
CA GLY A 307 -4.35 -25.41 2.94
C GLY A 307 -4.78 -24.29 3.90
N SER A 308 -3.94 -23.92 4.87
CA SER A 308 -4.23 -22.85 5.84
C SER A 308 -4.33 -21.45 5.24
N ASP A 309 -4.14 -21.32 3.93
CA ASP A 309 -4.30 -20.10 3.15
C ASP A 309 -5.73 -19.88 2.62
N GLU A 310 -6.67 -20.78 2.90
CA GLU A 310 -8.05 -20.59 2.48
C GLU A 310 -8.70 -19.41 3.24
N TRP A 311 -9.44 -18.59 2.46
CA TRP A 311 -10.03 -17.33 2.99
C TRP A 311 -11.34 -17.57 3.75
#